data_ee8b0c5089f4d204d991a783dd4570e8
#
_entry.id   ee8b0c5089f4d204d991a783dd4570e8
#
_cell.length_a   1.000
_cell.length_b   1.000
_cell.length_c   1.000
_cell.angle_alpha   90.00
_cell.angle_beta   90.00
_cell.angle_gamma   90.00
#
_symmetry.space_group_name_H-M   'P 1'
#
loop_
_entity.id
_entity.type
_entity.pdbx_description
1 polymer ?
#
loop_
_entity_poly.entity_id
_entity_poly.type
_entity_poly.pdbx_seq_one_letter_code
_entity_poly.pdbx_strand_id
1 'polypeptide(L)' 'MKIAEIKELATKELQERIEADVTRYAQMKLNHAISPLENPESLKHLRRDIARMKGELRSRELNK' A
#
# COMPACT_ATOMS: atom_id res chain seq x y z
N MET A 1 1.64 -6.42 5.16
CA MET A 1 2.31 -7.35 4.22
C MET A 1 3.76 -7.55 4.60
N LYS A 2 4.23 -8.76 4.45
CA LYS A 2 5.65 -9.04 4.68
C LYS A 2 6.45 -8.71 3.41
N ILE A 3 7.70 -8.29 3.60
CA ILE A 3 8.58 -7.95 2.47
C ILE A 3 8.73 -9.13 1.51
N ALA A 4 8.81 -10.36 2.03
CA ALA A 4 8.93 -11.55 1.21
C ALA A 4 7.75 -11.71 0.25
N GLU A 5 6.54 -11.44 0.72
CA GLU A 5 5.34 -11.50 -0.11
C GLU A 5 5.38 -10.46 -1.24
N ILE A 6 5.84 -9.26 -0.92
CA ILE A 6 5.96 -8.18 -1.89
C ILE A 6 6.96 -8.56 -2.99
N LYS A 7 8.08 -9.15 -2.62
CA LYS A 7 9.12 -9.55 -3.57
C LYS A 7 8.68 -10.66 -4.52
N GLU A 8 7.72 -11.47 -4.11
CA GLU A 8 7.19 -12.54 -4.94
C GLU A 8 6.24 -12.05 -6.02
N LEU A 9 5.70 -10.84 -5.90
CA LEU A 9 4.77 -10.30 -6.87
C LEU A 9 5.47 -9.91 -8.16
N ALA A 10 4.85 -10.20 -9.31
CA ALA A 10 5.32 -9.69 -10.59
C ALA A 10 5.18 -8.17 -10.61
N THR A 11 6.03 -7.50 -11.38
CA THR A 11 6.06 -6.03 -11.43
C THR A 11 4.68 -5.44 -11.77
N LYS A 12 3.99 -6.03 -12.74
CA LYS A 12 2.66 -5.59 -13.14
C LYS A 12 1.66 -5.76 -12.00
N GLU A 13 1.69 -6.90 -11.33
CA GLU A 13 0.83 -7.16 -10.18
C GLU A 13 1.12 -6.20 -9.03
N LEU A 14 2.39 -5.90 -8.81
CA LEU A 14 2.81 -4.97 -7.78
C LEU A 14 2.26 -3.57 -8.06
N GLN A 15 2.35 -3.11 -9.31
CA GLN A 15 1.79 -1.82 -9.70
C GLN A 15 0.29 -1.75 -9.49
N GLU A 16 -0.42 -2.79 -9.90
CA GLU A 16 -1.88 -2.88 -9.73
C GLU A 16 -2.27 -2.89 -8.26
N ARG A 17 -1.50 -3.61 -7.44
CA ARG A 17 -1.74 -3.68 -6.00
C ARG A 17 -1.52 -2.32 -5.34
N ILE A 18 -0.47 -1.61 -5.74
CA ILE A 18 -0.19 -0.26 -5.23
C ILE A 18 -1.35 0.67 -5.54
N GLU A 19 -1.83 0.67 -6.79
CA GLU A 19 -2.95 1.52 -7.20
C GLU A 19 -4.22 1.21 -6.41
N ALA A 20 -4.53 -0.06 -6.25
CA ALA A 20 -5.70 -0.49 -5.48
C ALA A 20 -5.60 -0.06 -4.02
N ASP A 21 -4.43 -0.23 -3.41
CA ASP A 21 -4.24 0.11 -2.01
C ASP A 21 -4.19 1.62 -1.79
N VAL A 22 -3.65 2.40 -2.71
CA VAL A 22 -3.67 3.86 -2.65
C VAL A 22 -5.11 4.37 -2.67
N THR A 23 -5.94 3.82 -3.56
CA THR A 23 -7.35 4.16 -3.64
C THR A 23 -8.07 3.78 -2.34
N ARG A 24 -7.80 2.59 -1.84
CA ARG A 24 -8.38 2.11 -0.58
C ARG A 24 -7.98 3.01 0.59
N TYR A 25 -6.71 3.40 0.65
CA TYR A 25 -6.22 4.30 1.70
C TYR A 25 -6.92 5.64 1.66
N ALA A 26 -7.06 6.24 0.48
CA ALA A 26 -7.77 7.51 0.33
C ALA A 26 -9.22 7.41 0.79
N GLN A 27 -9.89 6.31 0.44
CA GLN A 27 -11.26 6.04 0.86
C GLN A 27 -11.38 5.90 2.37
N MET A 28 -10.50 5.11 2.98
CA MET A 28 -10.49 4.91 4.43
C MET A 28 -10.17 6.19 5.17
N LYS A 29 -9.28 7.01 4.65
CA LYS A 29 -8.93 8.30 5.23
C LYS A 29 -10.12 9.24 5.22
N LEU A 30 -10.88 9.27 4.12
CA LEU A 30 -12.09 10.05 4.02
C LEU A 30 -13.15 9.57 5.01
N ASN A 31 -13.36 8.25 5.08
CA ASN A 31 -14.32 7.65 6.01
C ASN A 31 -13.96 7.96 7.46
N HIS A 32 -12.68 7.93 7.79
CA HIS A 32 -12.21 8.25 9.14
C HIS A 32 -12.47 9.73 9.49
N ALA A 33 -12.34 10.63 8.53
CA ALA A 33 -12.63 12.04 8.72
C ALA A 33 -14.11 12.30 8.98
N ILE A 34 -14.99 11.49 8.35
CA ILE A 34 -16.44 11.61 8.52
C ILE A 34 -16.90 10.89 9.79
N SER A 35 -16.31 9.74 10.10
CA SER A 35 -16.67 8.93 11.26
C SER A 35 -15.42 8.49 12.01
N PRO A 36 -14.96 9.30 12.99
CA PRO A 36 -13.72 9.01 13.73
C PRO A 36 -13.78 7.80 14.66
N LEU A 37 -14.84 6.99 14.58
CA LEU A 37 -14.97 5.77 15.37
C LEU A 37 -14.15 4.61 14.79
N GLU A 38 -13.66 4.72 13.56
CA GLU A 38 -12.83 3.68 12.97
C GLU A 38 -11.43 3.65 13.61
N ASN A 39 -10.87 2.44 13.67
CA ASN A 39 -9.56 2.23 14.27
C ASN A 39 -8.45 2.82 13.40
N PRO A 40 -7.68 3.83 13.89
CA PRO A 40 -6.61 4.44 13.11
C PRO A 40 -5.44 3.49 12.83
N GLU A 41 -5.35 2.35 13.53
CA GLU A 41 -4.31 1.35 13.28
C GLU A 41 -4.39 0.79 11.87
N SER A 42 -5.60 0.59 11.34
CA SER A 42 -5.79 0.10 9.97
C SER A 42 -5.19 1.05 8.94
N LEU A 43 -5.33 2.35 9.16
CA LEU A 43 -4.74 3.35 8.28
C LEU A 43 -3.22 3.31 8.31
N LYS A 44 -2.63 3.16 9.48
CA LYS A 44 -1.17 3.07 9.63
C LYS A 44 -0.61 1.83 8.93
N HIS A 45 -1.26 0.68 9.10
CA HIS A 45 -0.82 -0.56 8.46
C HIS A 45 -0.90 -0.47 6.94
N LEU A 46 -1.98 0.07 6.41
CA LEU A 46 -2.15 0.22 4.97
C LEU A 46 -1.12 1.19 4.39
N ARG A 47 -0.87 2.29 5.09
CA ARG A 47 0.16 3.25 4.69
C ARG A 47 1.54 2.62 4.61
N ARG A 48 1.90 1.80 5.61
CA ARG A 48 3.17 1.08 5.64
C ARG A 48 3.29 0.10 4.48
N ASP A 49 2.22 -0.64 4.20
CA ASP A 49 2.19 -1.59 3.10
C ASP A 49 2.41 -0.89 1.76
N ILE A 50 1.75 0.23 1.55
CA ILE A 50 1.92 1.04 0.34
C ILE A 50 3.37 1.52 0.21
N ALA A 51 3.95 2.02 1.31
CA ALA A 51 5.33 2.49 1.30
C ALA A 51 6.31 1.37 0.95
N ARG A 52 6.12 0.17 1.51
CA ARG A 52 6.96 -0.99 1.21
C ARG A 52 6.85 -1.42 -0.24
N MET A 53 5.62 -1.45 -0.76
CA MET A 53 5.39 -1.82 -2.16
C MET A 53 6.01 -0.81 -3.12
N LYS A 54 5.88 0.48 -2.84
CA LYS A 54 6.50 1.53 -3.65
C LYS A 54 8.02 1.44 -3.60
N GLY A 55 8.59 1.14 -2.43
CA GLY A 55 10.02 0.94 -2.27
C GLY A 55 10.53 -0.22 -3.12
N GLU A 56 9.83 -1.35 -3.13
CA GLU A 56 10.19 -2.49 -3.95
C GLU A 56 10.09 -2.19 -5.45
N LEU A 57 9.03 -1.51 -5.87
CA LEU A 57 8.86 -1.13 -7.26
C LEU A 57 9.99 -0.22 -7.72
N ARG A 58 10.34 0.76 -6.90
CA ARG A 58 11.44 1.68 -7.20
C ARG A 58 12.77 0.93 -7.30
N SER A 59 13.00 -0.02 -6.39
CA SER A 59 14.20 -0.86 -6.41
C SER A 59 14.31 -1.63 -7.72
N ARG A 60 13.21 -2.20 -8.19
CA ARG A 60 13.17 -2.92 -9.47
C ARG A 60 13.47 -2.00 -10.65
N GLU A 61 12.95 -0.78 -10.64
CA GLU A 61 13.19 0.19 -11.70
C GLU A 61 14.65 0.62 -11.74
N LEU A 62 15.28 0.78 -10.58
CA LEU A 62 16.69 1.17 -10.50
C LEU A 62 17.64 0.05 -10.88
N ASN A 63 17.21 -1.20 -10.78
CA ASN A 63 18.03 -2.38 -11.06
C ASN A 63 17.82 -2.98 -12.45
N LYS A 64 17.25 -2.22 -13.37
CA LYS A 64 17.09 -2.67 -14.76
C LYS A 64 18.41 -2.73 -15.51
#